data_62ee307068b330284a006528e3277e0e
#
_entry.id   62ee307068b330284a006528e3277e0e
#
_cell.length_a   1.000
_cell.length_b   1.000
_cell.length_c   1.000
_cell.angle_alpha   90.00
_cell.angle_beta   90.00
_cell.angle_gamma   90.00
#
_symmetry.space_group_name_H-M   'P 1'
#
loop_
_entity.id
_entity.type
_entity.pdbx_description
1 polymer ?
#
loop_
_entity_poly.entity_id
_entity_poly.type
_entity_poly.pdbx_seq_one_letter_code
_entity_poly.pdbx_strand_id
1 'polypeptide(L)'
;RVNWEKLNDSNFKYQDCSTCTEKLDLNYSNNNNGFLTNYSMSTPYEDMAEVYSFMITNKNLLIERSKKDAVIEKKINFIKKYISKLENSIE
;
A
#
# COMPACT_ATOMS: atom_id res chain seq x y z
N ARG A 1 2.32 -2.22 17.57
CA ARG A 1 3.35 -1.67 16.71
C ARG A 1 3.13 -2.08 15.26
N VAL A 2 3.22 -1.13 14.39
CA VAL A 2 2.98 -1.37 12.98
C VAL A 2 4.15 -2.13 12.37
N ASN A 3 3.84 -3.18 11.64
CA ASN A 3 4.84 -3.95 10.93
C ASN A 3 4.60 -3.90 9.42
N TRP A 4 4.06 -2.79 8.98
CA TRP A 4 3.73 -2.59 7.57
C TRP A 4 4.93 -2.86 6.66
N GLU A 5 6.09 -2.32 7.02
CA GLU A 5 7.26 -2.44 6.17
C GLU A 5 7.68 -3.89 5.95
N LYS A 6 7.35 -4.76 6.90
CA LYS A 6 7.72 -6.17 6.80
C LYS A 6 6.86 -6.92 5.80
N LEU A 7 5.79 -6.32 5.32
CA LEU A 7 4.97 -6.94 4.29
C LEU A 7 5.65 -6.93 2.94
N ASN A 8 6.59 -6.03 2.74
CA ASN A 8 7.31 -5.92 1.50
C ASN A 8 8.40 -6.98 1.37
N ASP A 9 8.90 -7.13 0.14
CA ASP A 9 10.06 -7.96 -0.11
C ASP A 9 11.19 -7.50 0.81
N SER A 10 11.93 -8.44 1.36
CA SER A 10 12.98 -8.14 2.33
C SER A 10 14.09 -7.25 1.77
N ASN A 11 14.24 -7.22 0.47
CA ASN A 11 15.26 -6.39 -0.17
C ASN A 11 14.79 -4.98 -0.47
N PHE A 12 13.51 -4.72 -0.26
CA PHE A 12 12.96 -3.41 -0.58
C PHE A 12 13.20 -2.41 0.53
N LYS A 13 13.51 -1.17 0.15
CA LYS A 13 13.60 -0.05 1.07
C LYS A 13 12.85 1.13 0.49
N TYR A 14 12.07 1.80 1.32
CA TYR A 14 11.40 3.02 0.89
C TYR A 14 12.44 4.09 0.60
N GLN A 15 12.10 4.94 -0.35
CA GLN A 15 13.04 5.98 -0.78
C GLN A 15 13.26 7.05 0.28
N ASP A 16 12.19 7.35 1.03
CA ASP A 16 12.27 8.30 2.14
C ASP A 16 12.93 9.61 1.72
N CYS A 17 12.44 10.18 0.65
CA CYS A 17 13.05 11.34 0.06
C CYS A 17 12.00 12.40 -0.19
N SER A 18 12.04 13.47 0.62
CA SER A 18 11.05 14.53 0.51
C SER A 18 11.25 15.37 -0.76
N THR A 19 12.41 15.28 -1.38
CA THR A 19 12.71 16.05 -2.57
C THR A 19 12.52 15.25 -3.86
N CYS A 20 12.02 14.03 -3.76
CA CYS A 20 11.85 13.17 -4.92
C CYS A 20 10.48 13.25 -5.54
N THR A 21 9.62 14.15 -5.06
CA THR A 21 8.22 14.17 -5.47
C THR A 21 8.04 14.43 -6.96
N GLU A 22 8.94 15.16 -7.55
CA GLU A 22 8.81 15.48 -8.98
C GLU A 22 8.95 14.24 -9.86
N LYS A 23 9.54 13.20 -9.33
CA LYS A 23 9.74 11.96 -10.08
C LYS A 23 8.73 10.90 -9.73
N LEU A 24 7.82 11.20 -8.81
CA LEU A 24 6.87 10.22 -8.35
C LEU A 24 5.63 10.24 -9.22
N ASP A 25 5.16 9.05 -9.52
CA ASP A 25 4.03 8.86 -10.41
C ASP A 25 2.86 8.32 -9.62
N LEU A 26 1.74 9.01 -9.66
CA LEU A 26 0.53 8.60 -8.97
C LEU A 26 -0.32 7.65 -9.80
N ASN A 27 0.09 7.39 -11.02
CA ASN A 27 -0.67 6.49 -11.87
C ASN A 27 -0.47 5.05 -11.43
N TYR A 28 -1.54 4.28 -11.59
CA TYR A 28 -1.46 2.86 -11.27
C TYR A 28 -0.40 2.17 -12.13
N SER A 29 0.37 1.30 -11.50
CA SER A 29 1.38 0.53 -12.18
C SER A 29 1.32 -0.91 -11.68
N ASN A 30 1.39 -1.86 -12.60
CA ASN A 30 1.46 -3.26 -12.21
C ASN A 30 2.86 -3.84 -12.42
N ASN A 31 3.84 -2.96 -12.58
CA ASN A 31 5.23 -3.38 -12.80
C ASN A 31 6.02 -3.54 -11.51
N ASN A 32 5.54 -2.99 -10.42
CA ASN A 32 6.26 -3.03 -9.14
C ASN A 32 5.56 -3.97 -8.18
N ASN A 33 6.24 -5.03 -7.82
CA ASN A 33 5.67 -6.01 -6.91
C ASN A 33 5.36 -5.39 -5.55
N GLY A 34 4.10 -5.46 -5.16
CA GLY A 34 3.68 -4.97 -3.85
C GLY A 34 3.33 -3.50 -3.79
N PHE A 35 3.39 -2.78 -4.92
CA PHE A 35 3.13 -1.35 -4.93
C PHE A 35 2.19 -0.98 -6.06
N LEU A 36 1.22 -0.13 -5.74
CA LEU A 36 0.20 0.27 -6.72
C LEU A 36 0.66 1.41 -7.61
N THR A 37 1.52 2.28 -7.09
CA THR A 37 2.05 3.41 -7.84
C THR A 37 3.52 3.58 -7.46
N ASN A 38 4.25 4.31 -8.28
CA ASN A 38 5.62 4.64 -7.92
C ASN A 38 5.66 5.51 -6.66
N TYR A 39 4.65 6.34 -6.49
CA TYR A 39 4.57 7.19 -5.32
C TYR A 39 4.50 6.38 -4.03
N SER A 40 3.87 5.21 -4.07
CA SER A 40 3.73 4.38 -2.88
C SER A 40 5.06 3.81 -2.41
N MET A 41 6.10 3.87 -3.23
CA MET A 41 7.42 3.40 -2.82
C MET A 41 8.22 4.46 -2.08
N SER A 42 7.65 5.65 -1.88
CA SER A 42 8.40 6.73 -1.26
C SER A 42 8.49 6.60 0.25
N THR A 43 7.37 6.32 0.90
CA THR A 43 7.34 6.13 2.36
C THR A 43 6.28 5.11 2.71
N PRO A 44 6.38 4.52 3.92
CA PRO A 44 5.33 3.60 4.38
C PRO A 44 3.96 4.27 4.44
N TYR A 45 3.91 5.55 4.80
CA TYR A 45 2.64 6.25 4.90
C TYR A 45 1.98 6.42 3.54
N GLU A 46 2.78 6.77 2.53
CA GLU A 46 2.22 6.92 1.20
C GLU A 46 1.78 5.58 0.63
N ASP A 47 2.53 4.52 0.91
CA ASP A 47 2.15 3.19 0.48
C ASP A 47 0.81 2.79 1.08
N MET A 48 0.65 2.98 2.38
CA MET A 48 -0.59 2.65 3.07
C MET A 48 -1.74 3.50 2.56
N ALA A 49 -1.48 4.79 2.35
CA ALA A 49 -2.52 5.71 1.86
C ALA A 49 -2.98 5.32 0.47
N GLU A 50 -2.05 4.90 -0.40
CA GLU A 50 -2.41 4.49 -1.75
C GLU A 50 -3.26 3.23 -1.74
N VAL A 51 -2.89 2.24 -0.94
CA VAL A 51 -3.68 1.02 -0.85
C VAL A 51 -5.08 1.33 -0.33
N TYR A 52 -5.17 2.14 0.71
CA TYR A 52 -6.47 2.50 1.28
C TYR A 52 -7.32 3.28 0.28
N SER A 53 -6.70 4.20 -0.44
CA SER A 53 -7.40 4.98 -1.44
C SER A 53 -8.00 4.08 -2.53
N PHE A 54 -7.21 3.11 -3.00
CA PHE A 54 -7.70 2.18 -4.01
C PHE A 54 -8.80 1.28 -3.47
N MET A 55 -8.78 0.97 -2.19
CA MET A 55 -9.86 0.18 -1.59
C MET A 55 -11.19 0.91 -1.68
N ILE A 56 -11.16 2.23 -1.67
CA ILE A 56 -12.37 3.03 -1.70
C ILE A 56 -12.75 3.41 -3.12
N THR A 57 -11.78 3.85 -3.91
CA THR A 57 -12.07 4.45 -5.21
C THR A 57 -11.95 3.48 -6.38
N ASN A 58 -11.23 2.38 -6.21
CA ASN A 58 -10.94 1.49 -7.33
C ASN A 58 -10.81 0.06 -6.85
N LYS A 59 -11.82 -0.37 -6.13
CA LYS A 59 -11.79 -1.65 -5.44
C LYS A 59 -11.57 -2.84 -6.38
N ASN A 60 -12.23 -2.82 -7.53
CA ASN A 60 -12.14 -3.96 -8.45
C ASN A 60 -10.73 -4.12 -9.00
N LEU A 61 -10.08 -3.01 -9.32
CA LEU A 61 -8.70 -3.05 -9.79
C LEU A 61 -7.79 -3.61 -8.71
N LEU A 62 -8.01 -3.17 -7.49
CA LEU A 62 -7.19 -3.61 -6.37
C LEU A 62 -7.35 -5.12 -6.13
N ILE A 63 -8.57 -5.62 -6.21
CA ILE A 63 -8.82 -7.04 -6.02
C ILE A 63 -8.12 -7.85 -7.11
N GLU A 64 -8.21 -7.40 -8.36
CA GLU A 64 -7.53 -8.08 -9.45
C GLU A 64 -6.02 -8.12 -9.23
N ARG A 65 -5.47 -7.00 -8.76
CA ARG A 65 -4.04 -6.94 -8.50
C ARG A 65 -3.66 -7.91 -7.38
N SER A 66 -4.48 -8.03 -6.35
CA SER A 66 -4.16 -8.87 -5.21
C SER A 66 -4.12 -10.35 -5.58
N LYS A 67 -4.82 -10.74 -6.63
CA LYS A 67 -4.79 -12.13 -7.07
C LYS A 67 -3.45 -12.50 -7.69
N LYS A 68 -2.71 -11.53 -8.15
CA LYS A 68 -1.42 -11.75 -8.81
C LYS A 68 -0.24 -11.26 -7.98
N ASP A 69 -0.51 -10.62 -6.87
CA ASP A 69 0.53 -9.96 -6.09
C ASP A 69 0.27 -10.21 -4.62
N ALA A 70 0.99 -11.18 -4.06
CA ALA A 70 0.78 -11.58 -2.68
C ALA A 70 1.08 -10.47 -1.68
N VAL A 71 2.00 -9.58 -2.02
CA VAL A 71 2.32 -8.46 -1.13
C VAL A 71 1.13 -7.51 -1.05
N ILE A 72 0.50 -7.22 -2.18
CA ILE A 72 -0.69 -6.37 -2.19
C ILE A 72 -1.80 -7.02 -1.36
N GLU A 73 -1.98 -8.33 -1.49
CA GLU A 73 -3.00 -9.02 -0.71
C GLU A 73 -2.73 -8.87 0.78
N LYS A 74 -1.47 -9.01 1.19
CA LYS A 74 -1.11 -8.83 2.60
C LYS A 74 -1.40 -7.43 3.08
N LYS A 75 -1.14 -6.44 2.23
CA LYS A 75 -1.39 -5.05 2.59
C LYS A 75 -2.87 -4.77 2.74
N ILE A 76 -3.70 -5.31 1.85
CA ILE A 76 -5.13 -5.15 1.98
C ILE A 76 -5.62 -5.76 3.29
N ASN A 77 -5.17 -6.96 3.60
CA ASN A 77 -5.59 -7.63 4.81
C ASN A 77 -5.11 -6.90 6.07
N PHE A 78 -3.93 -6.32 6.00
CA PHE A 78 -3.41 -5.52 7.11
C PHE A 78 -4.32 -4.32 7.39
N ILE A 79 -4.72 -3.62 6.33
CA ILE A 79 -5.57 -2.45 6.50
C ILE A 79 -6.95 -2.84 7.00
N LYS A 80 -7.53 -3.91 6.47
CA LYS A 80 -8.84 -4.38 6.92
C LYS A 80 -8.80 -4.72 8.41
N LYS A 81 -7.74 -5.35 8.85
CA LYS A 81 -7.61 -5.72 10.25
C LYS A 81 -7.48 -4.48 11.12
N TYR A 82 -6.70 -3.52 10.67
CA TYR A 82 -6.51 -2.29 11.41
C TYR A 82 -7.82 -1.51 11.55
N ILE A 83 -8.58 -1.42 10.46
CA ILE A 83 -9.85 -0.70 10.48
C ILE A 83 -10.83 -1.39 11.40
N SER A 84 -10.86 -2.72 11.37
CA SER A 84 -11.74 -3.49 12.24
C SER A 84 -11.45 -3.22 13.72
N LYS A 85 -10.16 -3.16 14.07
CA LYS A 85 -9.78 -2.85 15.44
C LYS A 85 -10.20 -1.43 15.83
N LEU A 86 -10.05 -0.51 14.91
CA LEU A 86 -10.41 0.88 15.16
C LEU A 86 -11.91 1.01 15.40
N GLU A 87 -12.70 0.35 14.58
CA GLU A 87 -14.15 0.39 14.74
C GLU A 87 -14.57 -0.17 16.08
N ASN A 88 -13.95 -1.27 16.50
CA ASN A 88 -14.28 -1.88 17.76
C ASN A 88 -13.91 -0.98 18.94
N SER A 89 -12.86 -0.20 18.79
CA SER A 89 -12.42 0.67 19.89
C SER A 89 -13.26 1.92 20.02
N ILE A 90 -13.98 2.29 18.97
CA ILE A 90 -14.84 3.47 19.01
C ILE A 90 -16.07 3.21 19.86
N GLU A 91 -16.50 1.99 19.92
CA GLU A 91 -17.64 1.63 20.72
C GLU A 91 -17.32 1.70 22.20
#